data_20147dcb848183e913cdca20bbccf3d8
#
_entry.id   20147dcb848183e913cdca20bbccf3d8
#
_cell.length_a   1.000
_cell.length_b   1.000
_cell.length_c   1.000
_cell.angle_alpha   90.00
_cell.angle_beta   90.00
_cell.angle_gamma   90.00
#
_symmetry.space_group_name_H-M   'P 1'
#
loop_
_entity.id
_entity.type
_entity.pdbx_description
1 polymer ?
#
loop_
_entity_poly.entity_id
_entity_poly.type
_entity_poly.pdbx_seq_one_letter_code
_entity_poly.pdbx_strand_id
1 'polypeptide(L)'
;MKLFFTKEQEWLDRWDAFLLTENHGSHLIYSDWLKSYESYGFDFEVLIVLKKDKVIGGFGAIIAKKLFFKFYIIPHGPVVTSGYERQISSLVAQIKIRAKKYNCCYAQFSLPISQEKIVEKQVYNHSMITSDFPEVFSGKKFKYIYCSYGINWVSFYDSLSPHDFIEKMSVQVRRNIKLAYKNSPEITFAKSDDECEKAYKLIEENAKNGNYSVRSYSDFKKTFLSLLNTDKCYFIVAKINGEIKGVGFFVKCGNYITYISGGTSKEKPDLKLGYLIHWEAIKISMRLGYVGYNISMGGSPGVIAFKSKFNTKTIYFEEPHHFMILNPFVFNLYKLLNIVVAKNKSYFNKLGSTIKIKK
;
A
#
# COMPACT_ATOMS: atom_id res chain seq x y z
N MET A 1 -0.42 -9.39 -28.84
CA MET A 1 -0.81 -8.81 -27.54
C MET A 1 -1.76 -7.66 -27.80
N LYS A 2 -2.80 -7.50 -26.97
CA LYS A 2 -3.73 -6.36 -26.99
C LYS A 2 -3.51 -5.53 -25.74
N LEU A 3 -3.51 -4.21 -25.89
CA LEU A 3 -3.29 -3.26 -24.81
C LEU A 3 -4.41 -2.21 -24.84
N PHE A 4 -5.03 -1.92 -23.70
CA PHE A 4 -6.10 -0.93 -23.61
C PHE A 4 -6.26 -0.39 -22.19
N PHE A 5 -6.80 0.82 -22.11
CA PHE A 5 -7.15 1.48 -20.86
C PHE A 5 -8.62 1.26 -20.54
N THR A 6 -8.94 1.06 -19.28
CA THR A 6 -10.31 0.77 -18.85
C THR A 6 -10.65 1.33 -17.47
N LYS A 7 -11.96 1.50 -17.23
CA LYS A 7 -12.62 1.69 -15.94
C LYS A 7 -13.86 0.80 -15.84
N GLU A 8 -14.08 -0.07 -16.82
CA GLU A 8 -15.20 -0.99 -16.85
C GLU A 8 -15.02 -2.07 -15.79
N GLN A 9 -16.06 -2.34 -15.01
CA GLN A 9 -15.98 -3.19 -13.83
C GLN A 9 -15.49 -4.60 -14.15
N GLU A 10 -15.95 -5.21 -15.24
CA GLU A 10 -15.50 -6.54 -15.67
C GLU A 10 -13.97 -6.62 -15.82
N TRP A 11 -13.38 -5.60 -16.46
CA TRP A 11 -11.94 -5.55 -16.66
C TRP A 11 -11.17 -5.19 -15.39
N LEU A 12 -11.76 -4.38 -14.52
CA LEU A 12 -11.21 -4.10 -13.19
C LEU A 12 -11.17 -5.36 -12.32
N ASP A 13 -12.22 -6.18 -12.39
CA ASP A 13 -12.27 -7.48 -11.67
C ASP A 13 -11.19 -8.44 -12.20
N ARG A 14 -11.00 -8.50 -13.51
CA ARG A 14 -9.92 -9.31 -14.14
C ARG A 14 -8.52 -8.79 -13.77
N TRP A 15 -8.35 -7.48 -13.69
CA TRP A 15 -7.12 -6.86 -13.21
C TRP A 15 -6.82 -7.22 -11.76
N ASP A 16 -7.80 -7.10 -10.89
CA ASP A 16 -7.65 -7.43 -9.48
C ASP A 16 -7.40 -8.93 -9.24
N ALA A 17 -8.06 -9.80 -10.02
CA ALA A 17 -7.81 -11.24 -10.01
C ALA A 17 -6.37 -11.56 -10.46
N PHE A 18 -5.84 -10.85 -11.46
CA PHE A 18 -4.44 -10.95 -11.87
C PHE A 18 -3.51 -10.56 -10.72
N LEU A 19 -3.75 -9.45 -10.03
CA LEU A 19 -2.93 -8.99 -8.92
C LEU A 19 -2.95 -9.93 -7.71
N LEU A 20 -4.06 -10.66 -7.48
CA LEU A 20 -4.13 -11.68 -6.43
C LEU A 20 -3.17 -12.85 -6.65
N THR A 21 -2.78 -13.10 -7.88
CA THR A 21 -1.88 -14.20 -8.26
C THR A 21 -0.49 -13.72 -8.68
N GLU A 22 -0.31 -12.41 -8.89
CA GLU A 22 0.93 -11.83 -9.38
C GLU A 22 1.82 -11.34 -8.23
N ASN A 23 2.96 -12.00 -8.07
CA ASN A 23 3.86 -11.74 -6.94
C ASN A 23 4.54 -10.37 -6.98
N HIS A 24 4.71 -9.78 -8.16
CA HIS A 24 5.25 -8.43 -8.33
C HIS A 24 4.19 -7.33 -8.09
N GLY A 25 2.95 -7.73 -7.82
CA GLY A 25 1.83 -6.82 -7.59
C GLY A 25 1.88 -6.10 -6.25
N SER A 26 0.96 -5.18 -6.07
CA SER A 26 0.75 -4.46 -4.81
C SER A 26 -0.72 -4.08 -4.66
N HIS A 27 -1.21 -4.08 -3.42
CA HIS A 27 -2.52 -3.53 -3.08
C HIS A 27 -2.72 -2.08 -3.53
N LEU A 28 -1.65 -1.33 -3.70
CA LEU A 28 -1.68 0.08 -4.12
C LEU A 28 -2.29 0.30 -5.51
N ILE A 29 -2.36 -0.76 -6.33
CA ILE A 29 -2.90 -0.72 -7.68
C ILE A 29 -4.13 -1.60 -7.88
N TYR A 30 -4.74 -2.13 -6.80
CA TYR A 30 -6.09 -2.68 -6.87
C TYR A 30 -7.07 -1.61 -7.32
N SER A 31 -8.04 -1.99 -8.13
CA SER A 31 -9.05 -1.07 -8.66
C SER A 31 -9.77 -0.30 -7.56
N ASP A 32 -10.19 -0.97 -6.49
CA ASP A 32 -10.84 -0.35 -5.34
C ASP A 32 -9.90 0.59 -4.57
N TRP A 33 -8.61 0.26 -4.49
CA TRP A 33 -7.63 1.14 -3.86
C TRP A 33 -7.41 2.42 -4.66
N LEU A 34 -7.30 2.30 -5.99
CA LEU A 34 -7.21 3.45 -6.90
C LEU A 34 -8.48 4.31 -6.83
N LYS A 35 -9.65 3.66 -6.86
CA LYS A 35 -10.96 4.31 -6.76
C LYS A 35 -11.13 5.08 -5.45
N SER A 36 -10.47 4.65 -4.36
CA SER A 36 -10.52 5.35 -3.08
C SER A 36 -10.03 6.81 -3.14
N TYR A 37 -9.23 7.16 -4.13
CA TYR A 37 -8.76 8.53 -4.32
C TYR A 37 -9.81 9.49 -4.89
N GLU A 38 -10.97 8.97 -5.34
CA GLU A 38 -12.12 9.78 -5.73
C GLU A 38 -12.64 10.64 -4.57
N SER A 39 -12.48 10.19 -3.31
CA SER A 39 -12.79 11.00 -2.12
C SER A 39 -12.00 12.30 -2.03
N TYR A 40 -10.85 12.37 -2.69
CA TYR A 40 -10.02 13.58 -2.81
C TYR A 40 -10.25 14.34 -4.13
N GLY A 41 -11.25 13.95 -4.93
CA GLY A 41 -11.53 14.51 -6.25
C GLY A 41 -10.51 14.12 -7.32
N PHE A 42 -9.79 13.02 -7.13
CA PHE A 42 -8.89 12.47 -8.12
C PHE A 42 -9.60 11.41 -8.95
N ASP A 43 -9.12 11.21 -10.16
CA ASP A 43 -9.61 10.17 -11.07
C ASP A 43 -8.57 9.03 -11.12
N PHE A 44 -8.97 7.89 -11.69
CA PHE A 44 -8.06 6.74 -11.88
C PHE A 44 -8.35 6.06 -13.22
N GLU A 45 -7.44 5.22 -13.65
CA GLU A 45 -7.66 4.24 -14.73
C GLU A 45 -6.68 3.08 -14.59
N VAL A 46 -6.99 1.99 -15.28
CA VAL A 46 -6.12 0.81 -15.37
C VAL A 46 -5.77 0.57 -16.84
N LEU A 47 -4.48 0.34 -17.11
CA LEU A 47 -4.03 -0.22 -18.37
C LEU A 47 -3.85 -1.72 -18.21
N ILE A 48 -4.42 -2.50 -19.13
CA ILE A 48 -4.35 -3.96 -19.17
C ILE A 48 -3.63 -4.42 -20.43
N VAL A 49 -2.75 -5.40 -20.26
CA VAL A 49 -2.10 -6.15 -21.35
C VAL A 49 -2.66 -7.55 -21.40
N LEU A 50 -3.22 -7.94 -22.55
CA LEU A 50 -3.75 -9.29 -22.79
C LEU A 50 -2.87 -10.07 -23.77
N LYS A 51 -2.71 -11.36 -23.47
CA LYS A 51 -2.21 -12.36 -24.40
C LYS A 51 -3.15 -13.56 -24.41
N LYS A 52 -3.72 -13.92 -25.56
CA LYS A 52 -4.72 -15.02 -25.67
C LYS A 52 -5.79 -14.91 -24.58
N ASP A 53 -6.38 -13.73 -24.43
CA ASP A 53 -7.43 -13.40 -23.45
C ASP A 53 -7.03 -13.48 -21.97
N LYS A 54 -5.77 -13.75 -21.65
CA LYS A 54 -5.24 -13.72 -20.27
C LYS A 54 -4.56 -12.40 -19.98
N VAL A 55 -4.83 -11.81 -18.82
CA VAL A 55 -4.07 -10.64 -18.33
C VAL A 55 -2.65 -11.09 -17.99
N ILE A 56 -1.66 -10.43 -18.59
CA ILE A 56 -0.23 -10.71 -18.38
C ILE A 56 0.52 -9.52 -17.82
N GLY A 57 -0.15 -8.40 -17.60
CA GLY A 57 0.45 -7.21 -17.02
C GLY A 57 -0.36 -5.94 -17.25
N GLY A 58 0.18 -4.84 -16.79
CA GLY A 58 -0.43 -3.52 -16.89
C GLY A 58 0.04 -2.58 -15.78
N PHE A 59 -0.76 -1.56 -15.53
CA PHE A 59 -0.58 -0.68 -14.38
C PHE A 59 -1.90 0.00 -14.00
N GLY A 60 -2.01 0.38 -12.72
CA GLY A 60 -3.06 1.26 -12.23
C GLY A 60 -2.52 2.66 -12.01
N ALA A 61 -3.21 3.68 -12.47
CA ALA A 61 -2.81 5.08 -12.38
C ALA A 61 -3.85 5.95 -11.70
N ILE A 62 -3.39 6.93 -10.93
CA ILE A 62 -4.18 7.98 -10.32
C ILE A 62 -3.93 9.27 -11.08
N ILE A 63 -4.99 9.91 -11.55
CA ILE A 63 -4.95 11.23 -12.18
C ILE A 63 -5.23 12.26 -11.08
N ALA A 64 -4.17 12.66 -10.38
CA ALA A 64 -4.28 13.63 -9.29
C ALA A 64 -4.45 15.04 -9.82
N LYS A 65 -5.34 15.81 -9.19
CA LYS A 65 -5.58 17.22 -9.52
C LYS A 65 -5.34 18.08 -8.28
N LYS A 66 -4.52 19.13 -8.44
CA LYS A 66 -4.31 20.14 -7.41
C LYS A 66 -4.45 21.53 -8.04
N LEU A 67 -5.51 22.25 -7.72
CA LEU A 67 -5.94 23.44 -8.47
C LEU A 67 -6.16 23.08 -9.96
N PHE A 68 -5.40 23.71 -10.86
CA PHE A 68 -5.42 23.43 -12.30
C PHE A 68 -4.30 22.49 -12.76
N PHE A 69 -3.40 22.07 -11.85
CA PHE A 69 -2.32 21.14 -12.17
C PHE A 69 -2.81 19.69 -12.14
N LYS A 70 -2.41 18.92 -13.14
CA LYS A 70 -2.70 17.49 -13.20
C LYS A 70 -1.41 16.67 -13.20
N PHE A 71 -1.46 15.54 -12.53
CA PHE A 71 -0.35 14.61 -12.31
C PHE A 71 -0.81 13.19 -12.57
N TYR A 72 -0.02 12.42 -13.31
CA TYR A 72 -0.31 11.02 -13.60
C TYR A 72 0.60 10.14 -12.73
N ILE A 73 0.04 9.47 -11.74
CA ILE A 73 0.83 8.78 -10.70
C ILE A 73 0.49 7.30 -10.69
N ILE A 74 1.51 6.47 -10.84
CA ILE A 74 1.43 5.01 -10.69
C ILE A 74 2.12 4.66 -9.38
N PRO A 75 1.36 4.28 -8.32
CA PRO A 75 1.91 4.07 -6.99
C PRO A 75 2.85 2.86 -6.90
N HIS A 76 2.67 1.88 -7.83
CA HIS A 76 3.45 0.66 -7.94
C HIS A 76 3.34 0.10 -9.36
N GLY A 77 4.43 -0.32 -9.94
CA GLY A 77 4.48 -0.84 -11.30
C GLY A 77 4.99 0.16 -12.35
N PRO A 78 4.93 -0.21 -13.64
CA PRO A 78 4.15 -1.30 -14.25
C PRO A 78 4.45 -2.69 -13.71
N VAL A 79 3.43 -3.58 -13.75
CA VAL A 79 3.52 -4.97 -13.30
C VAL A 79 3.28 -5.90 -14.48
N VAL A 80 4.11 -6.92 -14.61
CA VAL A 80 3.99 -7.97 -15.64
C VAL A 80 4.31 -9.33 -15.04
N THR A 81 3.67 -10.37 -15.55
CA THR A 81 4.00 -11.76 -15.20
C THR A 81 5.44 -12.09 -15.59
N SER A 82 6.12 -12.91 -14.79
CA SER A 82 7.47 -13.39 -15.05
C SER A 82 7.62 -13.94 -16.48
N GLY A 83 8.71 -13.54 -17.15
CA GLY A 83 8.97 -13.83 -18.56
C GLY A 83 8.42 -12.77 -19.52
N TYR A 84 7.76 -11.73 -19.03
CA TYR A 84 7.27 -10.59 -19.82
C TYR A 84 7.90 -9.24 -19.43
N GLU A 85 9.00 -9.25 -18.70
CA GLU A 85 9.66 -8.05 -18.14
C GLU A 85 10.03 -7.05 -19.24
N ARG A 86 10.36 -7.52 -20.45
CA ARG A 86 10.63 -6.66 -21.63
C ARG A 86 9.44 -5.76 -22.01
N GLN A 87 8.22 -6.10 -21.57
CA GLN A 87 7.06 -5.25 -21.82
C GLN A 87 7.03 -3.98 -20.95
N ILE A 88 7.80 -3.95 -19.87
CA ILE A 88 7.86 -2.78 -18.95
C ILE A 88 8.25 -1.52 -19.72
N SER A 89 9.24 -1.59 -20.62
CA SER A 89 9.64 -0.44 -21.45
C SER A 89 8.49 0.09 -22.32
N SER A 90 7.73 -0.82 -22.94
CA SER A 90 6.54 -0.44 -23.72
C SER A 90 5.46 0.19 -22.84
N LEU A 91 5.25 -0.34 -21.63
CA LEU A 91 4.30 0.19 -20.67
C LEU A 91 4.70 1.60 -20.17
N VAL A 92 5.99 1.83 -19.94
CA VAL A 92 6.51 3.16 -19.58
C VAL A 92 6.27 4.17 -20.71
N ALA A 93 6.43 3.77 -21.98
CA ALA A 93 6.07 4.63 -23.12
C ALA A 93 4.57 5.00 -23.11
N GLN A 94 3.70 4.05 -22.75
CA GLN A 94 2.25 4.31 -22.63
C GLN A 94 1.93 5.29 -21.49
N ILE A 95 2.69 5.29 -20.39
CA ILE A 95 2.55 6.28 -19.31
C ILE A 95 2.68 7.70 -19.87
N LYS A 96 3.73 7.95 -20.67
CA LYS A 96 3.98 9.27 -21.29
C LYS A 96 2.85 9.70 -22.20
N ILE A 97 2.43 8.79 -23.10
CA ILE A 97 1.35 9.07 -24.08
C ILE A 97 0.05 9.39 -23.34
N ARG A 98 -0.30 8.57 -22.36
CA ARG A 98 -1.56 8.70 -21.64
C ARG A 98 -1.61 9.92 -20.75
N ALA A 99 -0.54 10.21 -20.03
CA ALA A 99 -0.42 11.39 -19.19
C ALA A 99 -0.53 12.69 -20.01
N LYS A 100 0.03 12.73 -21.23
CA LYS A 100 -0.17 13.85 -22.17
C LYS A 100 -1.64 13.97 -22.59
N LYS A 101 -2.34 12.87 -22.87
CA LYS A 101 -3.77 12.88 -23.23
C LYS A 101 -4.64 13.48 -22.12
N TYR A 102 -4.27 13.30 -20.86
CA TYR A 102 -4.94 13.93 -19.71
C TYR A 102 -4.49 15.37 -19.43
N ASN A 103 -3.58 15.93 -20.24
CA ASN A 103 -2.95 17.23 -20.01
C ASN A 103 -2.23 17.30 -18.65
N CYS A 104 -1.60 16.20 -18.22
CA CYS A 104 -0.76 16.18 -17.04
C CYS A 104 0.57 16.89 -17.31
N CYS A 105 1.01 17.71 -16.36
CA CYS A 105 2.34 18.36 -16.44
C CYS A 105 3.48 17.46 -16.00
N TYR A 106 3.16 16.36 -15.33
CA TYR A 106 4.11 15.46 -14.71
C TYR A 106 3.54 14.04 -14.62
N ALA A 107 4.39 13.04 -14.81
CA ALA A 107 4.07 11.64 -14.55
C ALA A 107 5.12 11.02 -13.62
N GLN A 108 4.71 10.07 -12.78
CA GLN A 108 5.58 9.35 -11.84
C GLN A 108 5.13 7.91 -11.72
N PHE A 109 6.09 6.99 -11.61
CA PHE A 109 5.83 5.58 -11.36
C PHE A 109 6.87 4.99 -10.40
N SER A 110 6.56 3.83 -9.83
CA SER A 110 7.43 3.15 -8.86
C SER A 110 7.65 1.70 -9.27
N LEU A 111 8.90 1.33 -9.54
CA LEU A 111 9.28 -0.03 -9.89
C LEU A 111 9.88 -0.77 -8.68
N PRO A 112 9.39 -1.99 -8.37
CA PRO A 112 9.94 -2.83 -7.33
C PRO A 112 11.16 -3.61 -7.87
N ILE A 113 12.32 -2.96 -7.92
CA ILE A 113 13.58 -3.58 -8.38
C ILE A 113 14.46 -3.86 -7.19
N SER A 114 15.02 -5.06 -7.08
CA SER A 114 16.01 -5.41 -6.06
C SER A 114 16.81 -6.65 -6.47
N GLN A 115 18.04 -6.78 -5.97
CA GLN A 115 18.89 -7.96 -6.10
C GLN A 115 18.79 -8.91 -4.88
N GLU A 116 17.95 -8.56 -3.91
CA GLU A 116 17.80 -9.33 -2.66
C GLU A 116 17.07 -10.65 -2.91
N LYS A 117 17.80 -11.76 -2.80
CA LYS A 117 17.29 -13.11 -3.08
C LYS A 117 16.07 -13.50 -2.24
N ILE A 118 15.97 -13.01 -1.00
CA ILE A 118 14.86 -13.34 -0.10
C ILE A 118 13.50 -12.87 -0.62
N VAL A 119 13.49 -11.90 -1.54
CA VAL A 119 12.27 -11.35 -2.17
C VAL A 119 12.33 -11.43 -3.69
N GLU A 120 13.15 -12.31 -4.26
CA GLU A 120 13.35 -12.42 -5.72
C GLU A 120 12.05 -12.66 -6.51
N LYS A 121 11.04 -13.26 -5.86
CA LYS A 121 9.72 -13.50 -6.48
C LYS A 121 8.76 -12.31 -6.36
N GLN A 122 9.03 -11.36 -5.46
CA GLN A 122 8.21 -10.18 -5.20
C GLN A 122 8.76 -8.91 -5.87
N VAL A 123 9.96 -8.98 -6.43
CA VAL A 123 10.65 -7.85 -7.05
C VAL A 123 11.23 -8.25 -8.40
N TYR A 124 11.43 -7.26 -9.26
CA TYR A 124 12.19 -7.47 -10.49
C TYR A 124 13.68 -7.43 -10.22
N ASN A 125 14.44 -8.26 -10.92
CA ASN A 125 15.89 -8.12 -10.95
C ASN A 125 16.28 -6.99 -11.93
N HIS A 126 17.27 -6.19 -11.59
CA HIS A 126 17.77 -5.09 -12.42
C HIS A 126 18.12 -5.53 -13.85
N SER A 127 18.72 -6.72 -14.01
CA SER A 127 19.09 -7.28 -15.31
C SER A 127 17.89 -7.61 -16.21
N MET A 128 16.68 -7.76 -15.63
CA MET A 128 15.46 -8.07 -16.39
C MET A 128 14.80 -6.81 -16.97
N ILE A 129 15.10 -5.64 -16.39
CA ILE A 129 14.53 -4.37 -16.81
C ILE A 129 15.65 -3.57 -17.48
N THR A 130 15.68 -3.60 -18.80
CA THR A 130 16.57 -2.74 -19.58
C THR A 130 16.11 -1.29 -19.41
N SER A 131 16.95 -0.49 -18.77
CA SER A 131 16.60 0.84 -18.26
C SER A 131 16.67 1.98 -19.27
N ASP A 132 16.67 1.72 -20.55
CA ASP A 132 16.60 2.78 -21.56
C ASP A 132 15.21 3.38 -21.66
N PHE A 133 14.85 4.15 -20.65
CA PHE A 133 13.66 4.99 -20.67
C PHE A 133 14.04 6.43 -21.06
N PRO A 134 13.99 6.82 -22.35
CA PRO A 134 14.33 8.17 -22.73
C PRO A 134 13.40 9.19 -22.04
N GLU A 135 13.98 10.29 -21.56
CA GLU A 135 13.27 11.36 -20.84
C GLU A 135 12.68 10.97 -19.49
N VAL A 136 13.09 9.85 -18.90
CA VAL A 136 12.74 9.43 -17.53
C VAL A 136 13.89 9.79 -16.60
N PHE A 137 13.55 10.42 -15.48
CA PHE A 137 14.47 10.81 -14.44
C PHE A 137 14.24 10.00 -13.17
N SER A 138 15.29 9.69 -12.44
CA SER A 138 15.19 9.08 -11.13
C SER A 138 14.72 10.07 -10.07
N GLY A 139 13.93 9.60 -9.12
CA GLY A 139 13.45 10.35 -7.98
C GLY A 139 11.94 10.61 -7.94
N LYS A 140 11.51 11.38 -6.93
CA LYS A 140 10.10 11.68 -6.62
C LYS A 140 9.90 13.16 -6.38
N LYS A 141 9.05 13.79 -7.17
CA LYS A 141 8.72 15.23 -7.04
C LYS A 141 7.28 15.45 -6.52
N PHE A 142 6.37 14.50 -6.73
CA PHE A 142 5.01 14.55 -6.22
C PHE A 142 4.88 13.68 -4.96
N LYS A 143 4.44 14.27 -3.82
CA LYS A 143 4.49 13.65 -2.50
C LYS A 143 3.13 13.29 -1.90
N TYR A 144 2.03 13.67 -2.57
CA TYR A 144 0.67 13.53 -2.00
C TYR A 144 0.07 12.14 -2.18
N ILE A 145 0.66 11.31 -3.02
CA ILE A 145 0.28 9.91 -3.19
C ILE A 145 1.47 9.06 -2.75
N TYR A 146 1.19 8.07 -1.90
CA TYR A 146 2.19 7.10 -1.51
C TYR A 146 2.57 6.25 -2.72
N CYS A 147 3.86 6.13 -2.99
CA CYS A 147 4.43 5.22 -3.97
C CYS A 147 5.37 4.26 -3.24
N SER A 148 5.36 2.99 -3.60
CA SER A 148 6.19 1.98 -2.97
C SER A 148 7.69 2.30 -3.14
N TYR A 149 8.49 1.99 -2.13
CA TYR A 149 9.93 2.23 -2.13
C TYR A 149 10.73 1.11 -1.46
N GLY A 150 10.05 0.06 -1.05
CA GLY A 150 10.65 -1.09 -0.41
C GLY A 150 9.64 -2.01 0.25
N ILE A 151 10.15 -3.07 0.85
CA ILE A 151 9.40 -4.09 1.60
C ILE A 151 10.08 -4.28 2.96
N ASN A 152 9.30 -4.40 4.03
CA ASN A 152 9.80 -4.85 5.32
C ASN A 152 9.33 -6.28 5.54
N TRP A 153 10.23 -7.23 5.24
CA TRP A 153 9.88 -8.61 4.95
C TRP A 153 10.11 -9.56 6.12
N VAL A 154 9.09 -10.35 6.43
CA VAL A 154 9.16 -11.51 7.32
C VAL A 154 9.07 -12.74 6.43
N SER A 155 10.15 -13.51 6.31
CA SER A 155 10.25 -14.69 5.46
C SER A 155 9.79 -15.95 6.17
N PHE A 156 9.11 -16.85 5.44
CA PHE A 156 8.68 -18.16 5.95
C PHE A 156 9.47 -19.32 5.33
N TYR A 157 10.45 -19.05 4.46
CA TYR A 157 11.17 -20.10 3.70
C TYR A 157 11.77 -21.19 4.58
N ASP A 158 12.26 -20.83 5.76
CA ASP A 158 12.93 -21.76 6.67
C ASP A 158 11.99 -22.37 7.73
N SER A 159 10.67 -22.25 7.54
CA SER A 159 9.70 -22.66 8.54
C SER A 159 8.54 -23.45 7.90
N LEU A 160 8.35 -24.69 8.36
CA LEU A 160 7.32 -25.59 7.86
C LEU A 160 5.94 -25.37 8.50
N SER A 161 5.90 -24.72 9.66
CA SER A 161 4.67 -24.47 10.42
C SER A 161 4.77 -23.22 11.27
N PRO A 162 3.62 -22.66 11.72
CA PRO A 162 3.62 -21.57 12.69
C PRO A 162 4.36 -21.91 13.98
N HIS A 163 4.32 -23.17 14.41
CA HIS A 163 5.06 -23.62 15.61
C HIS A 163 6.57 -23.55 15.39
N ASP A 164 7.05 -24.06 14.27
CA ASP A 164 8.46 -23.98 13.90
C ASP A 164 8.92 -22.52 13.73
N PHE A 165 8.08 -21.70 13.14
CA PHE A 165 8.37 -20.27 12.94
C PHE A 165 8.50 -19.52 14.28
N ILE A 166 7.58 -19.72 15.24
CA ILE A 166 7.62 -19.01 16.52
C ILE A 166 8.84 -19.38 17.35
N GLU A 167 9.32 -20.64 17.28
CA GLU A 167 10.52 -21.09 17.99
C GLU A 167 11.80 -20.37 17.49
N LYS A 168 11.82 -19.92 16.25
CA LYS A 168 12.93 -19.12 15.66
C LYS A 168 12.88 -17.65 16.06
N MET A 169 11.77 -17.17 16.62
CA MET A 169 11.65 -15.79 17.10
C MET A 169 12.41 -15.57 18.41
N SER A 170 12.77 -14.33 18.67
CA SER A 170 13.42 -13.94 19.93
C SER A 170 12.56 -14.31 21.13
N VAL A 171 13.22 -14.65 22.25
CA VAL A 171 12.55 -14.96 23.52
C VAL A 171 11.60 -13.86 23.95
N GLN A 172 11.94 -12.59 23.69
CA GLN A 172 11.09 -11.45 24.01
C GLN A 172 9.76 -11.47 23.22
N VAL A 173 9.80 -11.78 21.92
CA VAL A 173 8.58 -11.86 21.09
C VAL A 173 7.70 -13.01 21.55
N ARG A 174 8.29 -14.20 21.74
CA ARG A 174 7.56 -15.37 22.25
C ARG A 174 6.89 -15.11 23.60
N ARG A 175 7.63 -14.47 24.53
CA ARG A 175 7.09 -14.06 25.83
C ARG A 175 5.93 -13.08 25.69
N ASN A 176 6.05 -12.06 24.84
CA ASN A 176 5.00 -11.05 24.70
C ASN A 176 3.73 -11.63 24.04
N ILE A 177 3.87 -12.56 23.09
CA ILE A 177 2.74 -13.28 22.51
C ILE A 177 2.05 -14.13 23.60
N LYS A 178 2.83 -14.89 24.41
CA LYS A 178 2.28 -15.66 25.54
C LYS A 178 1.58 -14.78 26.56
N LEU A 179 2.12 -13.59 26.85
CA LEU A 179 1.48 -12.63 27.76
C LEU A 179 0.17 -12.09 27.19
N ALA A 180 0.10 -11.84 25.89
CA ALA A 180 -1.15 -11.42 25.26
C ALA A 180 -2.24 -12.49 25.39
N TYR A 181 -1.92 -13.75 25.12
CA TYR A 181 -2.87 -14.87 25.31
C TYR A 181 -3.33 -15.08 26.76
N LYS A 182 -2.49 -14.74 27.77
CA LYS A 182 -2.92 -14.83 29.18
C LYS A 182 -4.08 -13.90 29.52
N ASN A 183 -4.30 -12.85 28.75
CA ASN A 183 -5.46 -11.97 28.90
C ASN A 183 -6.74 -12.57 28.27
N SER A 184 -6.72 -13.83 27.83
CA SER A 184 -7.82 -14.54 27.20
C SER A 184 -8.52 -13.74 26.07
N PRO A 185 -7.75 -13.18 25.12
CA PRO A 185 -8.36 -12.40 24.05
C PRO A 185 -9.19 -13.28 23.11
N GLU A 186 -10.38 -12.83 22.78
CA GLU A 186 -11.17 -13.35 21.67
C GLU A 186 -10.63 -12.76 20.37
N ILE A 187 -10.15 -13.61 19.44
CA ILE A 187 -9.68 -13.19 18.13
C ILE A 187 -10.77 -13.44 17.10
N THR A 188 -11.24 -12.35 16.48
CA THR A 188 -12.28 -12.38 15.45
C THR A 188 -11.84 -11.62 14.20
N PHE A 189 -12.65 -11.70 13.14
CA PHE A 189 -12.49 -10.94 11.92
C PHE A 189 -13.70 -10.05 11.73
N ALA A 190 -13.51 -8.75 11.62
CA ALA A 190 -14.60 -7.85 11.28
C ALA A 190 -15.05 -8.13 9.83
N LYS A 191 -16.37 -8.33 9.65
CA LYS A 191 -16.99 -8.68 8.36
C LYS A 191 -18.11 -7.73 7.97
N SER A 192 -18.80 -7.15 8.94
CA SER A 192 -19.87 -6.18 8.71
C SER A 192 -19.32 -4.74 8.75
N ASP A 193 -20.09 -3.82 8.17
CA ASP A 193 -19.78 -2.39 8.20
C ASP A 193 -19.65 -1.86 9.64
N ASP A 194 -20.58 -2.21 10.52
CA ASP A 194 -20.58 -1.79 11.93
C ASP A 194 -19.36 -2.31 12.70
N GLU A 195 -18.98 -3.59 12.49
CA GLU A 195 -17.78 -4.15 13.10
C GLU A 195 -16.51 -3.46 12.58
N CYS A 196 -16.46 -3.18 11.28
CA CYS A 196 -15.33 -2.48 10.66
C CYS A 196 -15.21 -1.06 11.17
N GLU A 197 -16.31 -0.32 11.29
CA GLU A 197 -16.30 1.04 11.82
C GLU A 197 -15.83 1.06 13.27
N LYS A 198 -16.37 0.19 14.11
CA LYS A 198 -15.95 0.07 15.52
C LYS A 198 -14.47 -0.26 15.66
N ALA A 199 -13.99 -1.20 14.86
CA ALA A 199 -12.56 -1.56 14.84
C ALA A 199 -11.68 -0.43 14.31
N TYR A 200 -12.14 0.29 13.27
CA TYR A 200 -11.35 1.37 12.66
C TYR A 200 -11.19 2.58 13.59
N LYS A 201 -12.14 2.84 14.48
CA LYS A 201 -12.02 3.90 15.51
C LYS A 201 -10.74 3.76 16.32
N LEU A 202 -10.33 2.52 16.66
CA LEU A 202 -9.08 2.30 17.39
C LEU A 202 -7.84 2.65 16.54
N ILE A 203 -7.89 2.49 15.22
CA ILE A 203 -6.83 2.96 14.30
C ILE A 203 -6.76 4.50 14.31
N GLU A 204 -7.91 5.17 14.20
CA GLU A 204 -7.98 6.64 14.22
C GLU A 204 -7.49 7.23 15.55
N GLU A 205 -7.86 6.62 16.67
CA GLU A 205 -7.37 6.99 18.01
C GLU A 205 -5.85 6.83 18.13
N ASN A 206 -5.31 5.72 17.65
CA ASN A 206 -3.87 5.50 17.66
C ASN A 206 -3.12 6.49 16.76
N ALA A 207 -3.68 6.84 15.61
CA ALA A 207 -3.13 7.86 14.72
C ALA A 207 -3.10 9.23 15.40
N LYS A 208 -4.21 9.63 16.03
CA LYS A 208 -4.31 10.87 16.80
C LYS A 208 -3.27 10.92 17.94
N ASN A 209 -3.16 9.83 18.70
CA ASN A 209 -2.19 9.72 19.79
C ASN A 209 -0.73 9.71 19.33
N GLY A 210 -0.48 9.20 18.11
CA GLY A 210 0.84 9.13 17.50
C GLY A 210 1.22 10.34 16.65
N ASN A 211 0.35 11.38 16.59
CA ASN A 211 0.52 12.58 15.75
C ASN A 211 0.76 12.28 14.26
N TYR A 212 0.06 11.28 13.71
CA TYR A 212 0.06 11.02 12.28
C TYR A 212 -1.38 10.96 11.74
N SER A 213 -1.53 11.12 10.42
CA SER A 213 -2.84 11.10 9.78
C SER A 213 -3.12 9.75 9.14
N VAL A 214 -4.31 9.24 9.34
CA VAL A 214 -4.92 8.16 8.56
C VAL A 214 -6.13 8.72 7.81
N ARG A 215 -6.61 8.02 6.79
CA ARG A 215 -7.90 8.35 6.17
C ARG A 215 -9.00 8.15 7.20
N SER A 216 -10.07 8.96 7.16
CA SER A 216 -11.25 8.70 7.98
C SER A 216 -11.94 7.41 7.50
N TYR A 217 -12.63 6.72 8.41
CA TYR A 217 -13.42 5.56 8.01
C TYR A 217 -14.42 5.89 6.91
N SER A 218 -15.11 7.03 7.01
CA SER A 218 -16.08 7.49 6.00
C SER A 218 -15.48 7.64 4.60
N ASP A 219 -14.23 8.13 4.49
CA ASP A 219 -13.54 8.30 3.21
C ASP A 219 -13.06 6.96 2.61
N PHE A 220 -12.78 5.98 3.47
CA PHE A 220 -12.20 4.70 3.06
C PHE A 220 -13.19 3.53 3.09
N LYS A 221 -14.36 3.69 3.69
CA LYS A 221 -15.39 2.67 3.90
C LYS A 221 -15.71 1.84 2.66
N LYS A 222 -15.99 2.49 1.52
CA LYS A 222 -16.36 1.78 0.28
C LYS A 222 -15.25 0.84 -0.16
N THR A 223 -14.02 1.30 -0.16
CA THR A 223 -12.83 0.50 -0.51
C THR A 223 -12.65 -0.65 0.46
N PHE A 224 -12.78 -0.36 1.74
CA PHE A 224 -12.62 -1.33 2.81
C PHE A 224 -13.61 -2.49 2.68
N LEU A 225 -14.91 -2.18 2.53
CA LEU A 225 -15.96 -3.17 2.37
C LEU A 225 -15.82 -3.96 1.05
N SER A 226 -15.43 -3.32 -0.04
CA SER A 226 -15.16 -4.01 -1.29
C SER A 226 -14.04 -5.04 -1.17
N LEU A 227 -12.92 -4.67 -0.53
CA LEU A 227 -11.81 -5.58 -0.28
C LEU A 227 -12.20 -6.77 0.61
N LEU A 228 -13.08 -6.55 1.60
CA LEU A 228 -13.61 -7.63 2.44
C LEU A 228 -14.53 -8.56 1.66
N ASN A 229 -15.51 -8.01 0.94
CA ASN A 229 -16.48 -8.78 0.17
C ASN A 229 -15.84 -9.60 -0.96
N THR A 230 -14.69 -9.18 -1.45
CA THR A 230 -13.92 -9.90 -2.48
C THR A 230 -12.77 -10.74 -1.91
N ASP A 231 -12.76 -10.97 -0.60
CA ASP A 231 -11.73 -11.74 0.12
C ASP A 231 -10.29 -11.29 -0.17
N LYS A 232 -10.08 -9.99 -0.39
CA LYS A 232 -8.75 -9.40 -0.64
C LYS A 232 -8.05 -8.94 0.64
N CYS A 233 -8.74 -8.94 1.79
CA CYS A 233 -8.15 -8.45 3.03
C CYS A 233 -8.63 -9.21 4.27
N TYR A 234 -7.93 -8.98 5.38
CA TYR A 234 -8.32 -9.39 6.71
C TYR A 234 -8.33 -8.17 7.64
N PHE A 235 -9.38 -8.07 8.46
CA PHE A 235 -9.41 -7.14 9.56
C PHE A 235 -9.48 -7.93 10.86
N ILE A 236 -8.32 -8.16 11.46
CA ILE A 236 -8.18 -8.92 12.70
C ILE A 236 -8.56 -8.02 13.86
N VAL A 237 -9.40 -8.54 14.74
CA VAL A 237 -9.89 -7.86 15.95
C VAL A 237 -9.59 -8.73 17.17
N ALA A 238 -8.95 -8.17 18.17
CA ALA A 238 -8.74 -8.78 19.47
C ALA A 238 -9.64 -8.09 20.51
N LYS A 239 -10.56 -8.85 21.11
CA LYS A 239 -11.45 -8.38 22.17
C LYS A 239 -11.02 -8.97 23.51
N ILE A 240 -11.16 -8.20 24.57
CA ILE A 240 -11.01 -8.64 25.96
C ILE A 240 -12.26 -8.20 26.70
N ASN A 241 -12.97 -9.11 27.36
CA ASN A 241 -14.24 -8.87 28.04
C ASN A 241 -15.29 -8.21 27.11
N GLY A 242 -15.32 -8.63 25.84
CA GLY A 242 -16.24 -8.10 24.82
C GLY A 242 -15.84 -6.76 24.19
N GLU A 243 -14.82 -6.07 24.71
CA GLU A 243 -14.35 -4.79 24.20
C GLU A 243 -13.20 -4.95 23.21
N ILE A 244 -13.21 -4.17 22.11
CA ILE A 244 -12.12 -4.13 21.12
C ILE A 244 -10.90 -3.45 21.76
N LYS A 245 -9.83 -4.22 21.93
CA LYS A 245 -8.57 -3.75 22.53
C LYS A 245 -7.38 -3.78 21.55
N GLY A 246 -7.50 -4.49 20.44
CA GLY A 246 -6.47 -4.55 19.41
C GLY A 246 -7.05 -4.82 18.03
N VAL A 247 -6.50 -4.18 17.00
CA VAL A 247 -6.93 -4.35 15.61
C VAL A 247 -5.75 -4.31 14.65
N GLY A 248 -5.89 -5.02 13.51
CA GLY A 248 -4.93 -4.94 12.40
C GLY A 248 -5.62 -5.16 11.07
N PHE A 249 -5.36 -4.27 10.13
CA PHE A 249 -5.85 -4.34 8.76
C PHE A 249 -4.73 -4.81 7.82
N PHE A 250 -5.01 -5.86 7.06
CA PHE A 250 -4.06 -6.57 6.20
C PHE A 250 -4.67 -6.78 4.82
N VAL A 251 -3.89 -6.60 3.76
CA VAL A 251 -4.34 -6.80 2.37
C VAL A 251 -3.48 -7.86 1.69
N LYS A 252 -4.14 -8.79 0.99
CA LYS A 252 -3.51 -9.85 0.20
C LYS A 252 -3.06 -9.31 -1.15
N CYS A 253 -1.91 -9.76 -1.64
CA CYS A 253 -1.48 -9.53 -3.01
C CYS A 253 -0.43 -10.59 -3.38
N GLY A 254 -0.58 -11.26 -4.51
CA GLY A 254 0.29 -12.38 -4.86
C GLY A 254 0.31 -13.45 -3.76
N ASN A 255 1.48 -13.91 -3.38
CA ASN A 255 1.69 -14.94 -2.37
C ASN A 255 2.13 -14.40 -0.99
N TYR A 256 1.68 -13.20 -0.64
CA TYR A 256 1.94 -12.59 0.67
C TYR A 256 0.82 -11.65 1.10
N ILE A 257 0.79 -11.29 2.38
CA ILE A 257 -0.05 -10.21 2.89
C ILE A 257 0.78 -9.02 3.31
N THR A 258 0.18 -7.83 3.22
CA THR A 258 0.78 -6.57 3.68
C THR A 258 -0.03 -6.00 4.83
N TYR A 259 0.63 -5.66 5.94
CA TYR A 259 0.06 -4.86 7.00
C TYR A 259 -0.13 -3.41 6.55
N ILE A 260 -1.33 -2.90 6.67
CA ILE A 260 -1.68 -1.54 6.27
C ILE A 260 -1.69 -0.60 7.47
N SER A 261 -2.47 -0.96 8.49
CA SER A 261 -2.65 -0.15 9.69
C SER A 261 -3.19 -1.00 10.84
N GLY A 262 -3.06 -0.51 12.04
CA GLY A 262 -3.63 -1.14 13.22
C GLY A 262 -3.49 -0.25 14.44
N GLY A 263 -4.05 -0.72 15.54
CA GLY A 263 -4.02 -0.02 16.80
C GLY A 263 -4.25 -0.95 17.97
N THR A 264 -3.81 -0.51 19.14
CA THR A 264 -4.08 -1.19 20.41
C THR A 264 -4.50 -0.17 21.45
N SER A 265 -5.41 -0.56 22.35
CA SER A 265 -5.73 0.24 23.52
C SER A 265 -4.47 0.47 24.37
N LYS A 266 -4.38 1.68 24.94
CA LYS A 266 -3.26 2.03 25.85
C LYS A 266 -3.68 1.76 27.29
N GLU A 267 -3.41 0.56 27.75
CA GLU A 267 -3.71 0.13 29.11
C GLU A 267 -2.44 -0.11 29.92
N LYS A 268 -2.59 -0.09 31.23
CA LYS A 268 -1.53 -0.46 32.18
C LYS A 268 -2.05 -1.56 33.09
N PRO A 269 -1.43 -2.75 33.09
CA PRO A 269 -0.26 -3.14 32.29
C PRO A 269 -0.58 -3.27 30.78
N ASP A 270 0.43 -3.09 29.92
CA ASP A 270 0.31 -3.25 28.46
C ASP A 270 -0.07 -4.70 28.10
N LEU A 271 -1.19 -4.88 27.43
CA LEU A 271 -1.79 -6.15 27.05
C LEU A 271 -1.02 -6.92 25.95
N LYS A 272 0.01 -6.33 25.38
CA LYS A 272 0.85 -6.92 24.30
C LYS A 272 0.11 -7.32 23.03
N LEU A 273 -1.09 -6.77 22.78
CA LEU A 273 -1.95 -7.14 21.66
C LEU A 273 -1.33 -6.84 20.29
N GLY A 274 -0.44 -5.86 20.18
CA GLY A 274 0.30 -5.63 18.94
C GLY A 274 1.11 -6.86 18.50
N TYR A 275 1.75 -7.56 19.44
CA TYR A 275 2.45 -8.81 19.13
C TYR A 275 1.49 -9.91 18.69
N LEU A 276 0.36 -10.01 19.35
CA LEU A 276 -0.66 -11.02 19.03
C LEU A 276 -1.28 -10.79 17.64
N ILE A 277 -1.66 -9.56 17.30
CA ILE A 277 -2.25 -9.22 15.99
C ILE A 277 -1.29 -9.60 14.84
N HIS A 278 -0.01 -9.24 14.96
CA HIS A 278 0.97 -9.64 13.95
C HIS A 278 1.22 -11.15 13.93
N TRP A 279 1.18 -11.80 15.08
CA TRP A 279 1.30 -13.26 15.17
C TRP A 279 0.10 -13.97 14.48
N GLU A 280 -1.12 -13.49 14.69
CA GLU A 280 -2.30 -14.01 13.98
C GLU A 280 -2.18 -13.83 12.46
N ALA A 281 -1.70 -12.68 11.99
CA ALA A 281 -1.45 -12.44 10.58
C ALA A 281 -0.40 -13.40 9.99
N ILE A 282 0.67 -13.69 10.72
CA ILE A 282 1.69 -14.67 10.34
C ILE A 282 1.08 -16.06 10.24
N LYS A 283 0.30 -16.49 11.23
CA LYS A 283 -0.38 -17.80 11.20
C LYS A 283 -1.30 -17.95 9.99
N ILE A 284 -2.08 -16.91 9.67
CA ILE A 284 -2.96 -16.90 8.49
C ILE A 284 -2.13 -17.02 7.22
N SER A 285 -1.06 -16.22 7.08
CA SER A 285 -0.20 -16.23 5.90
C SER A 285 0.42 -17.62 5.66
N MET A 286 0.91 -18.26 6.72
CA MET A 286 1.48 -19.60 6.62
C MET A 286 0.44 -20.67 6.28
N ARG A 287 -0.78 -20.58 6.82
CA ARG A 287 -1.90 -21.49 6.48
C ARG A 287 -2.35 -21.35 5.03
N LEU A 288 -2.21 -20.17 4.45
CA LEU A 288 -2.48 -19.91 3.03
C LEU A 288 -1.33 -20.38 2.11
N GLY A 289 -0.26 -20.91 2.66
CA GLY A 289 0.93 -21.32 1.90
C GLY A 289 1.73 -20.14 1.35
N TYR A 290 1.59 -18.96 1.94
CA TYR A 290 2.36 -17.79 1.55
C TYR A 290 3.83 -17.92 1.98
N VAL A 291 4.70 -17.29 1.19
CA VAL A 291 6.17 -17.37 1.41
C VAL A 291 6.69 -16.32 2.38
N GLY A 292 5.85 -15.36 2.74
CA GLY A 292 6.23 -14.30 3.66
C GLY A 292 5.11 -13.32 3.98
N TYR A 293 5.47 -12.33 4.78
CA TYR A 293 4.60 -11.28 5.26
C TYR A 293 5.33 -9.93 5.19
N ASN A 294 4.72 -8.95 4.51
CA ASN A 294 5.21 -7.58 4.50
C ASN A 294 4.59 -6.81 5.69
N ILE A 295 5.38 -6.62 6.76
CA ILE A 295 4.95 -5.86 7.94
C ILE A 295 4.90 -4.33 7.68
N SER A 296 5.08 -3.94 6.44
CA SER A 296 5.14 -2.59 5.87
C SER A 296 6.36 -1.76 6.30
N MET A 297 6.73 -0.85 5.41
CA MET A 297 7.79 0.13 5.64
C MET A 297 7.31 1.28 6.53
N GLY A 298 8.24 1.94 7.19
CA GLY A 298 7.98 3.18 7.91
C GLY A 298 7.30 3.03 9.27
N GLY A 299 7.01 4.17 9.87
CA GLY A 299 6.49 4.35 11.22
C GLY A 299 7.39 5.27 12.06
N SER A 300 6.97 5.59 13.27
CA SER A 300 7.83 6.25 14.25
C SER A 300 9.01 5.33 14.63
N PRO A 301 10.11 5.87 15.21
CA PRO A 301 11.23 5.04 15.66
C PRO A 301 10.81 3.84 16.54
N GLY A 302 9.84 4.05 17.44
CA GLY A 302 9.29 2.98 18.28
C GLY A 302 8.53 1.90 17.48
N VAL A 303 7.78 2.29 16.44
CA VAL A 303 7.09 1.35 15.55
C VAL A 303 8.09 0.57 14.70
N ILE A 304 9.13 1.21 14.19
CA ILE A 304 10.20 0.53 13.43
C ILE A 304 10.91 -0.49 14.33
N ALA A 305 11.31 -0.09 15.54
CA ALA A 305 11.94 -0.97 16.54
C ALA A 305 11.00 -2.12 16.98
N PHE A 306 9.69 -1.89 17.01
CA PHE A 306 8.71 -2.94 17.27
C PHE A 306 8.66 -3.96 16.12
N LYS A 307 8.55 -3.48 14.89
CA LYS A 307 8.47 -4.32 13.69
C LYS A 307 9.73 -5.18 13.51
N SER A 308 10.92 -4.62 13.77
CA SER A 308 12.20 -5.36 13.64
C SER A 308 12.30 -6.59 14.55
N LYS A 309 11.51 -6.66 15.62
CA LYS A 309 11.48 -7.83 16.51
C LYS A 309 10.91 -9.09 15.88
N PHE A 310 10.19 -8.97 14.77
CA PHE A 310 9.62 -10.10 14.04
C PHE A 310 10.58 -10.71 13.01
N ASN A 311 11.89 -10.62 13.21
CA ASN A 311 12.92 -11.10 12.30
C ASN A 311 12.77 -10.51 10.88
N THR A 312 12.42 -9.22 10.82
CA THR A 312 12.21 -8.54 9.56
C THR A 312 13.53 -8.21 8.87
N LYS A 313 13.54 -8.32 7.54
CA LYS A 313 14.56 -7.73 6.69
C LYS A 313 13.96 -6.54 5.95
N THR A 314 14.48 -5.35 6.22
CA THR A 314 14.09 -4.14 5.49
C THR A 314 14.83 -4.11 4.17
N ILE A 315 14.10 -4.11 3.05
CA ILE A 315 14.61 -4.13 1.69
C ILE A 315 14.14 -2.87 0.99
N TYR A 316 15.07 -1.98 0.66
CA TYR A 316 14.81 -0.82 -0.17
C TYR A 316 14.92 -1.20 -1.63
N PHE A 317 14.00 -0.74 -2.46
CA PHE A 317 14.10 -0.90 -3.91
C PHE A 317 15.21 -0.03 -4.47
N GLU A 318 15.87 -0.53 -5.51
CA GLU A 318 16.87 0.21 -6.24
C GLU A 318 16.19 1.28 -7.10
N GLU A 319 16.56 2.55 -6.91
CA GLU A 319 15.93 3.67 -7.62
C GLU A 319 14.40 3.56 -7.78
N PRO A 320 13.63 3.40 -6.67
CA PRO A 320 12.25 2.97 -6.75
C PRO A 320 11.34 3.92 -7.52
N HIS A 321 11.68 5.18 -7.58
CA HIS A 321 10.82 6.21 -8.16
C HIS A 321 11.43 6.79 -9.43
N HIS A 322 10.59 6.87 -10.45
CA HIS A 322 10.91 7.46 -11.75
C HIS A 322 9.86 8.52 -12.11
N PHE A 323 10.28 9.58 -12.80
CA PHE A 323 9.37 10.61 -13.23
C PHE A 323 9.69 11.19 -14.60
N MET A 324 8.67 11.79 -15.23
CA MET A 324 8.76 12.56 -16.48
C MET A 324 8.15 13.94 -16.28
N ILE A 325 8.80 14.97 -16.78
CA ILE A 325 8.24 16.32 -16.87
C ILE A 325 7.64 16.48 -18.26
N LEU A 326 6.32 16.55 -18.33
CA LEU A 326 5.56 16.56 -19.60
C LEU A 326 5.28 17.98 -20.09
N ASN A 327 5.15 18.93 -19.15
CA ASN A 327 5.05 20.36 -19.43
C ASN A 327 5.92 21.12 -18.41
N PRO A 328 7.17 21.49 -18.81
CA PRO A 328 8.11 22.15 -17.89
C PRO A 328 7.61 23.49 -17.34
N PHE A 329 6.91 24.29 -18.16
CA PHE A 329 6.38 25.58 -17.74
C PHE A 329 5.34 25.42 -16.63
N VAL A 330 4.32 24.59 -16.85
CA VAL A 330 3.25 24.35 -15.90
C VAL A 330 3.80 23.70 -14.62
N PHE A 331 4.74 22.75 -14.76
CA PHE A 331 5.37 22.08 -13.61
C PHE A 331 6.26 23.03 -12.78
N ASN A 332 6.98 23.95 -13.41
CA ASN A 332 7.75 24.95 -12.69
C ASN A 332 6.86 25.95 -11.95
N LEU A 333 5.74 26.37 -12.56
CA LEU A 333 4.74 27.19 -11.89
C LEU A 333 4.17 26.48 -10.64
N TYR A 334 3.86 25.18 -10.75
CA TYR A 334 3.45 24.35 -9.61
C TYR A 334 4.49 24.36 -8.48
N LYS A 335 5.79 24.20 -8.81
CA LYS A 335 6.87 24.23 -7.81
C LYS A 335 6.94 25.59 -7.11
N LEU A 336 6.87 26.68 -7.85
CA LEU A 336 6.88 28.03 -7.29
C LEU A 336 5.71 28.26 -6.34
N LEU A 337 4.50 27.91 -6.75
CA LEU A 337 3.32 28.03 -5.89
C LEU A 337 3.43 27.17 -4.62
N ASN A 338 3.97 25.96 -4.69
CA ASN A 338 4.20 25.15 -3.50
C ASN A 338 5.21 25.78 -2.53
N ILE A 339 6.26 26.44 -3.04
CA ILE A 339 7.23 27.16 -2.19
C ILE A 339 6.56 28.34 -1.49
N VAL A 340 5.76 29.12 -2.21
CA VAL A 340 5.03 30.27 -1.67
C VAL A 340 4.03 29.82 -0.60
N VAL A 341 3.25 28.77 -0.87
CA VAL A 341 2.29 28.20 0.10
C VAL A 341 3.01 27.63 1.32
N ALA A 342 4.13 26.95 1.14
CA ALA A 342 4.90 26.41 2.26
C ALA A 342 5.48 27.50 3.18
N LYS A 343 6.02 28.57 2.59
CA LYS A 343 6.55 29.72 3.35
C LYS A 343 5.45 30.49 4.10
N ASN A 344 4.22 30.50 3.57
CA ASN A 344 3.09 31.25 4.14
C ASN A 344 1.99 30.34 4.71
N LYS A 345 2.36 29.14 5.17
CA LYS A 345 1.40 28.12 5.64
C LYS A 345 0.47 28.61 6.74
N SER A 346 0.94 29.45 7.67
CA SER A 346 0.13 30.06 8.73
C SER A 346 -0.95 31.01 8.17
N TYR A 347 -0.61 31.79 7.15
CA TYR A 347 -1.52 32.74 6.50
C TYR A 347 -2.61 31.99 5.68
N PHE A 348 -2.23 30.98 4.90
CA PHE A 348 -3.18 30.18 4.12
C PHE A 348 -4.08 29.28 4.97
N ASN A 349 -3.62 28.82 6.14
CA ASN A 349 -4.47 28.10 7.09
C ASN A 349 -5.55 29.00 7.68
N LYS A 350 -5.26 30.28 7.96
CA LYS A 350 -6.26 31.27 8.39
C LYS A 350 -7.29 31.57 7.31
N LEU A 351 -6.87 31.75 6.06
CA LEU A 351 -7.78 31.96 4.93
C LEU A 351 -8.68 30.74 4.66
N GLY A 352 -8.15 29.54 4.75
CA GLY A 352 -8.93 28.30 4.58
C GLY A 352 -9.97 28.06 5.67
N SER A 353 -9.71 28.48 6.90
CA SER A 353 -10.70 28.44 7.99
C SER A 353 -11.82 29.47 7.80
N THR A 354 -11.52 30.65 7.23
CA THR A 354 -12.49 31.69 6.94
C THR A 354 -13.44 31.33 5.79
N ILE A 355 -12.97 30.50 4.82
CA ILE A 355 -13.79 30.06 3.67
C ILE A 355 -14.73 28.90 4.06
N LYS A 356 -14.36 28.06 5.05
CA LYS A 356 -15.22 26.98 5.56
C LYS A 356 -16.40 27.43 6.42
N ILE A 357 -16.40 28.69 6.87
CA ILE A 357 -17.51 29.28 7.67
C ILE A 357 -18.64 29.86 6.78
N LYS A 358 -18.45 29.86 5.43
CA LYS A 358 -19.45 30.40 4.47
C LYS A 358 -20.04 29.34 3.53
N LYS A 359 -20.14 28.08 3.97
CA LYS A 359 -20.92 27.04 3.25
C LYS A 359 -21.93 26.38 4.15
#